data_000b1e23443df99c2910aae4afb5f2a3
#
_entry.id   000b1e23443df99c2910aae4afb5f2a3
#
_cell.length_a   1.000
_cell.length_b   1.000
_cell.length_c   1.000
_cell.angle_alpha   90.00
_cell.angle_beta   90.00
_cell.angle_gamma   90.00
#
_symmetry.space_group_name_H-M   'P 1'
#
loop_
_entity.id
_entity.type
_entity.pdbx_description
1 polymer ?
#
loop_
_entity_poly.entity_id
_entity_poly.type
_entity_poly.pdbx_seq_one_letter_code
_entity_poly.pdbx_strand_id
1 'polypeptide(L)'
;MFYYGAAYYPEHRTEKEWKKDIDLMEKAGVNSLRIAEFAWKRLEPSEGKYDFSWLEKFIDLAWEKKITSLVCPPMRTAPAWLVEKHPDIMIVNENGVRLEFGSRYTFCINNPNLFKRGLALAEKMSMKLGNHPGVCGWHLDNEYADEPDCHCEICRNKWQTWLEKNYGKIESLNKKWGTVFWGLEFDTFSQVPTPKLSKTFHNPALTQAWRRFVSDCNIELVGLHAAAVRKYSKSKHVTTNFQTWNPRTDYYSQQKNLDICGTNYYPPYGTDNFSYSFGLTNCRSYKKKPFQVHELRNGPHLVPGRQNNSPAPGEIEKLAIHAIANGADGLYYFAWRGVPYGIEQSHGTLIRHDGNPGKTYSECSRIGNKLKTISELIEGSIVPSGIGIFNDFQSWWMMDKKCPEWTGPDGLFRNIFQQIHYAVRKNGYLCDTVDRKSDFNGYKVLVAPFLTSFDKTVSGKILDYIRKGGTFIAHPLFGMKNPDAEIYPSRIEPMLGKVLGLKLGEYATSGAGENINFSWEGKIFKSSLFFELLEDTRGLAPLAKFAEGRFKGLPAAIEIKHGKGRLIFLTTFPEESFYSAFLPAIFAKTGVNPIIP
;
A
#
# COMPACT_ATOMS: atom_id res chain seq x y z
N MET A 1 24.33 -6.26 -2.26
CA MET A 1 24.80 -5.36 -1.14
C MET A 1 23.59 -4.96 -0.32
N PHE A 2 23.61 -5.20 0.99
CA PHE A 2 22.59 -4.69 1.90
C PHE A 2 22.76 -3.18 2.09
N TYR A 3 21.72 -2.39 1.84
CA TYR A 3 21.76 -0.94 2.01
C TYR A 3 21.38 -0.55 3.44
N TYR A 4 22.24 0.21 4.11
CA TYR A 4 21.99 0.73 5.45
C TYR A 4 22.30 2.21 5.54
N GLY A 5 21.31 3.02 5.89
CA GLY A 5 21.49 4.46 5.90
C GLY A 5 20.31 5.28 6.41
N ALA A 6 20.16 6.47 5.86
CA ALA A 6 19.11 7.40 6.25
C ALA A 6 18.73 8.35 5.12
N ALA A 7 17.58 8.99 5.23
CA ALA A 7 17.27 10.20 4.48
C ALA A 7 18.16 11.34 5.01
N TYR A 8 18.80 12.05 4.08
CA TYR A 8 19.64 13.19 4.37
C TYR A 8 19.37 14.33 3.40
N TYR A 9 19.36 15.54 3.91
CA TYR A 9 19.05 16.75 3.15
C TYR A 9 20.27 17.69 3.12
N PRO A 10 21.24 17.44 2.22
CA PRO A 10 22.47 18.28 2.15
C PRO A 10 22.16 19.74 1.84
N GLU A 11 21.07 20.02 1.13
CA GLU A 11 20.60 21.38 0.84
C GLU A 11 20.19 22.19 2.08
N HIS A 12 20.00 21.54 3.22
CA HIS A 12 19.73 22.19 4.52
C HIS A 12 20.99 22.54 5.31
N ARG A 13 22.19 22.19 4.80
CA ARG A 13 23.45 22.21 5.57
C ARG A 13 24.57 22.87 4.78
N THR A 14 25.57 23.33 5.51
CA THR A 14 26.83 23.83 4.93
C THR A 14 27.78 22.68 4.59
N GLU A 15 28.72 22.89 3.70
CA GLU A 15 29.76 21.89 3.35
C GLU A 15 30.60 21.43 4.56
N LYS A 16 30.86 22.32 5.52
CA LYS A 16 31.55 21.96 6.77
C LYS A 16 30.74 20.97 7.59
N GLU A 17 29.42 21.14 7.61
CA GLU A 17 28.51 20.19 8.28
C GLU A 17 28.43 18.87 7.53
N TRP A 18 28.45 18.88 6.18
CA TRP A 18 28.47 17.64 5.39
C TRP A 18 29.62 16.74 5.79
N LYS A 19 30.87 17.27 5.89
CA LYS A 19 32.04 16.50 6.26
C LYS A 19 31.88 15.86 7.62
N LYS A 20 31.41 16.64 8.63
CA LYS A 20 31.15 16.12 9.97
C LYS A 20 30.10 15.02 9.97
N ASP A 21 29.02 15.23 9.25
CA ASP A 21 27.92 14.25 9.18
C ASP A 21 28.37 12.96 8.46
N ILE A 22 29.13 13.05 7.36
CA ILE A 22 29.70 11.91 6.62
C ILE A 22 30.66 11.10 7.51
N ASP A 23 31.53 11.74 8.30
CA ASP A 23 32.42 11.05 9.24
C ASP A 23 31.61 10.28 10.32
N LEU A 24 30.50 10.84 10.80
CA LEU A 24 29.61 10.17 11.74
C LEU A 24 28.85 9.01 11.05
N MET A 25 28.46 9.16 9.79
CA MET A 25 27.81 8.12 8.99
C MET A 25 28.74 6.92 8.80
N GLU A 26 30.00 7.16 8.42
CA GLU A 26 31.00 6.10 8.26
C GLU A 26 31.19 5.31 9.57
N LYS A 27 31.33 6.01 10.72
CA LYS A 27 31.42 5.39 12.04
C LYS A 27 30.20 4.58 12.43
N ALA A 28 29.00 5.02 11.98
CA ALA A 28 27.74 4.32 12.21
C ALA A 28 27.50 3.12 11.28
N GLY A 29 28.41 2.84 10.35
CA GLY A 29 28.24 1.74 9.42
C GLY A 29 27.29 2.04 8.27
N VAL A 30 26.95 3.31 8.04
CA VAL A 30 26.13 3.75 6.90
C VAL A 30 26.91 3.53 5.60
N ASN A 31 26.23 2.97 4.60
CA ASN A 31 26.78 2.74 3.27
C ASN A 31 25.92 3.31 2.13
N SER A 32 24.75 3.89 2.47
CA SER A 32 23.87 4.52 1.48
C SER A 32 23.02 5.63 2.08
N LEU A 33 22.72 6.67 1.29
CA LEU A 33 21.89 7.81 1.71
C LEU A 33 20.78 8.06 0.68
N ARG A 34 19.57 8.38 1.13
CA ARG A 34 18.50 8.91 0.27
C ARG A 34 18.57 10.44 0.32
N ILE A 35 18.77 11.08 -0.85
CA ILE A 35 19.07 12.52 -0.95
C ILE A 35 18.29 13.23 -2.06
N ALA A 36 18.18 14.55 -1.96
CA ALA A 36 17.58 15.49 -2.94
C ALA A 36 16.06 15.36 -3.13
N GLU A 37 15.34 14.75 -2.20
CA GLU A 37 13.92 14.39 -2.29
C GLU A 37 12.97 15.57 -2.59
N PHE A 38 13.27 16.76 -2.07
CA PHE A 38 12.44 17.95 -2.24
C PHE A 38 13.21 19.15 -2.83
N ALA A 39 14.37 18.89 -3.42
CA ALA A 39 15.33 19.92 -3.79
C ALA A 39 15.08 20.59 -5.15
N TRP A 40 13.89 20.48 -5.78
CA TRP A 40 13.64 20.96 -7.15
C TRP A 40 14.14 22.40 -7.38
N LYS A 41 13.74 23.34 -6.50
CA LYS A 41 14.17 24.75 -6.62
C LYS A 41 15.69 24.93 -6.60
N ARG A 42 16.41 24.07 -5.88
CA ARG A 42 17.89 24.10 -5.81
C ARG A 42 18.53 23.45 -7.03
N LEU A 43 17.87 22.45 -7.60
CA LEU A 43 18.32 21.72 -8.80
C LEU A 43 17.98 22.46 -10.10
N GLU A 44 16.90 23.26 -10.10
CA GLU A 44 16.47 24.12 -11.20
C GLU A 44 16.07 25.50 -10.65
N PRO A 45 17.04 26.40 -10.39
CA PRO A 45 16.79 27.72 -9.82
C PRO A 45 15.84 28.61 -10.63
N SER A 46 15.84 28.46 -11.94
CA SER A 46 14.88 29.08 -12.87
C SER A 46 14.67 28.14 -14.04
N GLU A 47 13.61 28.35 -14.79
CA GLU A 47 13.21 27.48 -15.89
C GLU A 47 14.37 27.15 -16.85
N GLY A 48 14.67 25.87 -16.98
CA GLY A 48 15.71 25.36 -17.89
C GLY A 48 17.14 25.61 -17.44
N LYS A 49 17.38 26.29 -16.33
CA LYS A 49 18.72 26.49 -15.74
C LYS A 49 18.92 25.48 -14.61
N TYR A 50 19.74 24.49 -14.88
CA TYR A 50 20.00 23.41 -13.90
C TYR A 50 21.33 23.63 -13.19
N ASP A 51 21.35 23.41 -11.87
CA ASP A 51 22.54 23.41 -11.04
C ASP A 51 22.60 22.12 -10.21
N PHE A 52 23.44 21.21 -10.64
CA PHE A 52 23.72 19.95 -9.95
C PHE A 52 25.07 19.96 -9.24
N SER A 53 25.82 21.05 -9.28
CA SER A 53 27.20 21.15 -8.79
C SER A 53 27.31 20.85 -7.30
N TRP A 54 26.42 21.40 -6.49
CA TRP A 54 26.37 21.15 -5.05
C TRP A 54 26.03 19.70 -4.71
N LEU A 55 25.13 19.09 -5.49
CA LEU A 55 24.71 17.70 -5.29
C LEU A 55 25.82 16.73 -5.70
N GLU A 56 26.45 16.95 -6.84
CA GLU A 56 27.61 16.18 -7.30
C GLU A 56 28.75 16.23 -6.27
N LYS A 57 29.08 17.42 -5.78
CA LYS A 57 30.09 17.63 -4.73
C LYS A 57 29.77 16.85 -3.45
N PHE A 58 28.50 16.85 -3.02
CA PHE A 58 28.08 16.05 -1.86
C PHE A 58 28.25 14.55 -2.13
N ILE A 59 27.84 14.08 -3.31
CA ILE A 59 27.98 12.66 -3.71
C ILE A 59 29.44 12.25 -3.74
N ASP A 60 30.34 13.10 -4.26
CA ASP A 60 31.79 12.87 -4.26
C ASP A 60 32.32 12.67 -2.84
N LEU A 61 32.04 13.61 -1.94
CA LEU A 61 32.46 13.54 -0.54
C LEU A 61 31.96 12.29 0.18
N ALA A 62 30.71 11.90 -0.06
CA ALA A 62 30.15 10.66 0.50
C ALA A 62 30.82 9.43 -0.11
N TRP A 63 31.09 9.43 -1.42
CA TRP A 63 31.74 8.33 -2.12
C TRP A 63 33.21 8.13 -1.72
N GLU A 64 33.93 9.18 -1.34
CA GLU A 64 35.28 9.05 -0.73
C GLU A 64 35.27 8.09 0.46
N LYS A 65 34.16 8.06 1.23
CA LYS A 65 33.91 7.15 2.36
C LYS A 65 33.14 5.88 1.97
N LYS A 66 32.99 5.60 0.66
CA LYS A 66 32.23 4.46 0.13
C LYS A 66 30.75 4.45 0.52
N ILE A 67 30.19 5.62 0.83
CA ILE A 67 28.78 5.82 1.06
C ILE A 67 28.11 6.18 -0.27
N THR A 68 27.20 5.33 -0.74
CA THR A 68 26.46 5.54 -1.97
C THR A 68 25.26 6.47 -1.77
N SER A 69 24.73 6.99 -2.86
CA SER A 69 23.55 7.85 -2.86
C SER A 69 22.42 7.25 -3.68
N LEU A 70 21.27 7.09 -3.06
CA LEU A 70 19.98 6.83 -3.69
C LEU A 70 19.37 8.22 -3.97
N VAL A 71 19.49 8.68 -5.22
CA VAL A 71 19.16 10.06 -5.61
C VAL A 71 17.68 10.18 -5.94
N CYS A 72 17.02 11.21 -5.39
CA CYS A 72 15.59 11.45 -5.60
C CYS A 72 15.38 12.62 -6.58
N PRO A 73 14.97 12.37 -7.84
CA PRO A 73 14.48 13.45 -8.71
C PRO A 73 13.08 13.86 -8.24
N PRO A 74 12.88 15.11 -7.75
CA PRO A 74 11.59 15.56 -7.26
C PRO A 74 10.63 15.93 -8.40
N MET A 75 9.34 15.73 -8.20
CA MET A 75 8.30 16.08 -9.16
C MET A 75 7.10 16.80 -8.51
N ARG A 76 6.71 16.42 -7.29
CA ARG A 76 5.49 16.94 -6.66
C ARG A 76 5.75 18.00 -5.59
N THR A 77 6.90 18.67 -5.69
CA THR A 77 7.28 19.85 -4.90
C THR A 77 7.76 20.94 -5.84
N ALA A 78 6.87 21.36 -6.74
CA ALA A 78 7.18 22.33 -7.78
C ALA A 78 7.66 23.68 -7.20
N PRO A 79 8.66 24.33 -7.83
CA PRO A 79 9.17 25.62 -7.36
C PRO A 79 8.18 26.75 -7.64
N ALA A 80 8.27 27.82 -6.85
CA ALA A 80 7.37 28.98 -6.95
C ALA A 80 7.32 29.60 -8.35
N TRP A 81 8.45 29.65 -9.07
CA TRP A 81 8.48 30.18 -10.44
C TRP A 81 7.62 29.38 -11.43
N LEU A 82 7.46 28.07 -11.20
CA LEU A 82 6.61 27.22 -12.02
C LEU A 82 5.13 27.46 -11.72
N VAL A 83 4.78 27.67 -10.45
CA VAL A 83 3.41 28.00 -10.02
C VAL A 83 3.01 29.37 -10.50
N GLU A 84 3.91 30.37 -10.41
CA GLU A 84 3.67 31.71 -10.90
C GLU A 84 3.37 31.71 -12.41
N LYS A 85 4.12 30.96 -13.19
CA LYS A 85 3.94 30.85 -14.64
C LYS A 85 2.73 30.01 -15.03
N HIS A 86 2.40 28.96 -14.24
CA HIS A 86 1.36 27.98 -14.51
C HIS A 86 0.53 27.72 -13.25
N PRO A 87 -0.32 28.66 -12.79
CA PRO A 87 -1.12 28.47 -11.58
C PRO A 87 -2.15 27.34 -11.70
N ASP A 88 -2.43 26.88 -12.92
CA ASP A 88 -3.30 25.75 -13.21
C ASP A 88 -2.70 24.38 -12.83
N ILE A 89 -1.41 24.32 -12.46
CA ILE A 89 -0.80 23.09 -11.92
C ILE A 89 -1.28 22.74 -10.52
N MET A 90 -1.92 23.69 -9.81
CA MET A 90 -2.47 23.44 -8.49
C MET A 90 -3.74 22.59 -8.55
N ILE A 91 -3.88 21.64 -7.59
CA ILE A 91 -5.06 20.77 -7.47
C ILE A 91 -6.33 21.61 -7.29
N VAL A 92 -7.40 21.20 -7.95
CA VAL A 92 -8.77 21.58 -7.60
C VAL A 92 -9.39 20.42 -6.84
N ASN A 93 -9.71 20.62 -5.55
CA ASN A 93 -10.23 19.58 -4.68
C ASN A 93 -11.71 19.21 -4.98
N GLU A 94 -12.27 18.27 -4.24
CA GLU A 94 -13.66 17.81 -4.41
C GLU A 94 -14.71 18.89 -4.16
N ASN A 95 -14.37 19.97 -3.44
CA ASN A 95 -15.23 21.12 -3.21
C ASN A 95 -15.16 22.15 -4.35
N GLY A 96 -14.35 21.91 -5.39
CA GLY A 96 -14.13 22.82 -6.49
C GLY A 96 -13.14 23.96 -6.18
N VAL A 97 -12.47 23.94 -5.04
CA VAL A 97 -11.51 24.96 -4.60
C VAL A 97 -10.13 24.59 -5.10
N ARG A 98 -9.44 25.54 -5.74
CA ARG A 98 -8.03 25.43 -6.10
C ARG A 98 -7.17 25.59 -4.85
N LEU A 99 -6.26 24.61 -4.62
CA LEU A 99 -5.33 24.68 -3.50
C LEU A 99 -4.25 25.72 -3.76
N GLU A 100 -3.74 26.30 -2.66
CA GLU A 100 -2.70 27.32 -2.71
C GLU A 100 -1.29 26.72 -2.61
N PHE A 101 -0.30 27.46 -3.12
CA PHE A 101 1.12 27.14 -2.96
C PHE A 101 1.56 27.28 -1.49
N GLY A 102 2.52 26.47 -1.06
CA GLY A 102 3.12 26.55 0.28
C GLY A 102 3.15 25.21 1.00
N SER A 103 2.70 24.13 0.36
CA SER A 103 2.76 22.76 0.91
C SER A 103 3.19 21.77 -0.17
N ARG A 104 3.60 20.56 0.25
CA ARG A 104 3.83 19.44 -0.65
C ARG A 104 2.51 18.77 -1.04
N TYR A 105 2.50 18.03 -2.16
CA TYR A 105 1.36 17.23 -2.65
C TYR A 105 0.09 18.03 -2.97
N THR A 106 0.25 19.29 -3.38
CA THR A 106 -0.84 20.17 -3.79
C THR A 106 -0.90 20.36 -5.31
N PHE A 107 -0.18 19.54 -6.06
CA PHE A 107 -0.01 19.69 -7.51
C PHE A 107 -0.75 18.60 -8.29
N CYS A 108 -1.41 19.00 -9.39
CA CYS A 108 -2.13 18.10 -10.28
C CYS A 108 -1.18 17.24 -11.11
N ILE A 109 -1.09 15.96 -10.81
CA ILE A 109 -0.22 14.99 -11.51
C ILE A 109 -0.56 14.82 -13.00
N ASN A 110 -1.75 15.23 -13.44
CA ASN A 110 -2.18 15.16 -14.83
C ASN A 110 -1.88 16.46 -15.61
N ASN A 111 -1.40 17.53 -14.93
CA ASN A 111 -1.10 18.78 -15.61
C ASN A 111 0.20 18.67 -16.42
N PRO A 112 0.16 18.89 -17.76
CA PRO A 112 1.32 18.71 -18.63
C PRO A 112 2.47 19.66 -18.30
N ASN A 113 2.20 20.88 -17.78
CA ASN A 113 3.24 21.83 -17.42
C ASN A 113 4.03 21.35 -16.18
N LEU A 114 3.38 20.66 -15.25
CA LEU A 114 4.04 20.05 -14.10
C LEU A 114 4.88 18.82 -14.53
N PHE A 115 4.23 17.80 -15.10
CA PHE A 115 4.92 16.53 -15.30
C PHE A 115 6.01 16.61 -16.39
N LYS A 116 5.82 17.38 -17.48
CA LYS A 116 6.87 17.58 -18.48
C LYS A 116 8.14 18.22 -17.89
N ARG A 117 7.97 19.19 -17.00
CA ARG A 117 9.11 19.84 -16.32
C ARG A 117 9.78 18.90 -15.34
N GLY A 118 9.03 18.18 -14.51
CA GLY A 118 9.58 17.18 -13.60
C GLY A 118 10.31 16.04 -14.32
N LEU A 119 9.77 15.54 -15.44
CA LEU A 119 10.44 14.53 -16.27
C LEU A 119 11.72 15.09 -16.91
N ALA A 120 11.70 16.34 -17.38
CA ALA A 120 12.90 16.98 -17.93
C ALA A 120 13.99 17.13 -16.86
N LEU A 121 13.64 17.50 -15.63
CA LEU A 121 14.58 17.53 -14.50
C LEU A 121 15.17 16.14 -14.25
N ALA A 122 14.33 15.10 -14.15
CA ALA A 122 14.77 13.73 -13.94
C ALA A 122 15.71 13.23 -15.05
N GLU A 123 15.41 13.54 -16.32
CA GLU A 123 16.30 13.24 -17.43
C GLU A 123 17.66 13.95 -17.31
N LYS A 124 17.66 15.25 -16.97
CA LYS A 124 18.90 16.02 -16.80
C LYS A 124 19.75 15.51 -15.63
N MET A 125 19.10 15.16 -14.51
CA MET A 125 19.77 14.54 -13.38
C MET A 125 20.39 13.20 -13.76
N SER A 126 19.64 12.33 -14.45
CA SER A 126 20.14 11.02 -14.86
C SER A 126 21.26 11.13 -15.92
N MET A 127 21.20 12.10 -16.81
CA MET A 127 22.26 12.37 -17.78
C MET A 127 23.57 12.81 -17.08
N LYS A 128 23.47 13.64 -16.04
CA LYS A 128 24.62 14.16 -15.30
C LYS A 128 25.19 13.14 -14.29
N LEU A 129 24.34 12.47 -13.54
CA LEU A 129 24.71 11.67 -12.38
C LEU A 129 24.59 10.15 -12.59
N GLY A 130 23.95 9.71 -13.67
CA GLY A 130 23.60 8.30 -13.87
C GLY A 130 24.77 7.33 -13.94
N ASN A 131 25.94 7.78 -14.40
CA ASN A 131 27.17 7.01 -14.45
C ASN A 131 28.10 7.25 -13.26
N HIS A 132 27.70 8.11 -12.31
CA HIS A 132 28.53 8.43 -11.16
C HIS A 132 28.69 7.20 -10.25
N PRO A 133 29.92 6.81 -9.84
CA PRO A 133 30.16 5.59 -9.05
C PRO A 133 29.49 5.66 -7.67
N GLY A 134 29.36 6.86 -7.08
CA GLY A 134 28.69 7.11 -5.83
C GLY A 134 27.14 7.05 -5.92
N VAL A 135 26.54 6.94 -7.09
CA VAL A 135 25.08 6.79 -7.23
C VAL A 135 24.74 5.30 -7.34
N CYS A 136 23.96 4.77 -6.40
CA CYS A 136 23.50 3.38 -6.41
C CYS A 136 22.17 3.18 -7.14
N GLY A 137 21.29 4.18 -7.13
CA GLY A 137 19.95 4.07 -7.73
C GLY A 137 19.18 5.39 -7.72
N TRP A 138 17.94 5.29 -8.17
CA TRP A 138 16.99 6.39 -8.26
C TRP A 138 15.77 6.09 -7.39
N HIS A 139 15.49 6.99 -6.45
CA HIS A 139 14.24 6.99 -5.69
C HIS A 139 13.29 8.02 -6.31
N LEU A 140 12.26 7.56 -6.99
CA LEU A 140 11.35 8.47 -7.70
C LEU A 140 10.48 9.22 -6.71
N ASP A 141 10.66 10.54 -6.60
CA ASP A 141 9.85 11.42 -5.74
C ASP A 141 9.66 10.86 -4.31
N ASN A 142 8.51 11.08 -3.68
CA ASN A 142 8.16 10.54 -2.37
C ASN A 142 6.67 10.22 -2.29
N GLU A 143 6.29 9.03 -1.80
CA GLU A 143 4.93 8.64 -1.44
C GLU A 143 3.86 8.97 -2.51
N TYR A 144 4.01 8.44 -3.73
CA TYR A 144 3.02 8.62 -4.80
C TYR A 144 1.60 8.26 -4.33
N ALA A 145 0.62 9.03 -4.81
CA ALA A 145 -0.79 8.95 -4.47
C ALA A 145 -1.14 9.46 -3.05
N ASP A 146 -0.29 10.25 -2.40
CA ASP A 146 -0.63 10.94 -1.15
C ASP A 146 -1.44 12.22 -1.37
N GLU A 147 -1.34 12.82 -2.56
CA GLU A 147 -2.10 14.01 -2.94
C GLU A 147 -3.61 13.76 -2.97
N PRO A 148 -4.44 14.78 -2.68
CA PRO A 148 -5.89 14.71 -2.88
C PRO A 148 -6.26 14.45 -4.36
N ASP A 149 -7.44 13.89 -4.60
CA ASP A 149 -7.97 13.75 -5.96
C ASP A 149 -8.12 15.15 -6.59
N CYS A 150 -7.72 15.29 -7.86
CA CYS A 150 -7.83 16.53 -8.58
C CYS A 150 -9.02 16.53 -9.53
N HIS A 151 -9.88 17.55 -9.40
CA HIS A 151 -11.09 17.73 -10.19
C HIS A 151 -11.03 18.94 -11.15
N CYS A 152 -9.80 19.34 -11.56
CA CYS A 152 -9.61 20.41 -12.55
C CYS A 152 -10.06 19.97 -13.95
N GLU A 153 -10.15 20.91 -14.88
CA GLU A 153 -10.60 20.67 -16.26
C GLU A 153 -9.71 19.63 -16.98
N ILE A 154 -8.40 19.66 -16.76
CA ILE A 154 -7.47 18.69 -17.34
C ILE A 154 -7.80 17.27 -16.86
N CYS A 155 -8.04 17.09 -15.54
CA CYS A 155 -8.43 15.81 -14.99
C CYS A 155 -9.81 15.37 -15.50
N ARG A 156 -10.76 16.29 -15.63
CA ARG A 156 -12.09 16.01 -16.17
C ARG A 156 -12.01 15.49 -17.61
N ASN A 157 -11.26 16.17 -18.48
CA ASN A 157 -11.11 15.76 -19.88
C ASN A 157 -10.40 14.39 -20.00
N LYS A 158 -9.33 14.17 -19.21
CA LYS A 158 -8.63 12.88 -19.16
C LYS A 158 -9.54 11.76 -18.64
N TRP A 159 -10.38 12.06 -17.65
CA TRP A 159 -11.38 11.14 -17.10
C TRP A 159 -12.40 10.72 -18.17
N GLN A 160 -12.96 11.66 -18.92
CA GLN A 160 -13.94 11.38 -19.97
C GLN A 160 -13.33 10.53 -21.09
N THR A 161 -12.10 10.82 -21.52
CA THR A 161 -11.35 10.00 -22.48
C THR A 161 -11.07 8.59 -21.91
N TRP A 162 -10.75 8.49 -20.63
CA TRP A 162 -10.57 7.19 -19.96
C TRP A 162 -11.86 6.36 -19.93
N LEU A 163 -13.00 7.01 -19.67
CA LEU A 163 -14.31 6.35 -19.74
C LEU A 163 -14.63 5.85 -21.14
N GLU A 164 -14.46 6.67 -22.16
CA GLU A 164 -14.68 6.28 -23.55
C GLU A 164 -13.84 5.06 -23.94
N LYS A 165 -12.56 5.06 -23.58
CA LYS A 165 -11.65 3.94 -23.81
C LYS A 165 -12.13 2.65 -23.13
N ASN A 166 -12.66 2.72 -21.90
CA ASN A 166 -13.02 1.53 -21.10
C ASN A 166 -14.45 1.01 -21.35
N TYR A 167 -15.36 1.89 -21.74
CA TYR A 167 -16.78 1.53 -21.95
C TYR A 167 -17.23 1.51 -23.42
N GLY A 168 -16.47 2.15 -24.30
CA GLY A 168 -16.71 2.20 -25.74
C GLY A 168 -17.84 3.11 -26.14
N LYS A 169 -19.08 2.85 -25.68
CA LYS A 169 -20.28 3.64 -25.95
C LYS A 169 -20.94 4.10 -24.65
N ILE A 170 -21.62 5.25 -24.70
CA ILE A 170 -22.27 5.81 -23.52
C ILE A 170 -23.42 4.93 -23.02
N GLU A 171 -24.15 4.28 -23.94
CA GLU A 171 -25.23 3.35 -23.59
C GLU A 171 -24.67 2.12 -22.83
N SER A 172 -23.46 1.67 -23.18
CA SER A 172 -22.78 0.59 -22.45
C SER A 172 -22.41 1.02 -21.03
N LEU A 173 -21.93 2.26 -20.86
CA LEU A 173 -21.66 2.83 -19.54
C LEU A 173 -22.94 2.92 -18.72
N ASN A 174 -24.01 3.52 -19.27
CA ASN A 174 -25.30 3.67 -18.61
C ASN A 174 -25.84 2.33 -18.12
N LYS A 175 -25.83 1.31 -19.01
CA LYS A 175 -26.27 -0.04 -18.67
C LYS A 175 -25.44 -0.65 -17.53
N LYS A 176 -24.11 -0.59 -17.62
CA LYS A 176 -23.20 -1.17 -16.61
C LYS A 176 -23.25 -0.47 -15.27
N TRP A 177 -23.47 0.83 -15.26
CA TRP A 177 -23.57 1.61 -14.04
C TRP A 177 -24.98 1.66 -13.44
N GLY A 178 -25.99 1.17 -14.17
CA GLY A 178 -27.38 1.24 -13.75
C GLY A 178 -27.84 2.67 -13.54
N THR A 179 -27.46 3.60 -14.42
CA THR A 179 -27.74 5.04 -14.28
C THR A 179 -29.22 5.38 -14.38
N VAL A 180 -30.05 4.44 -14.84
CA VAL A 180 -31.52 4.53 -14.74
C VAL A 180 -31.99 4.75 -13.30
N PHE A 181 -31.22 4.34 -12.32
CA PHE A 181 -31.48 4.64 -10.91
C PHE A 181 -31.40 6.15 -10.68
N TRP A 182 -32.48 6.74 -10.18
CA TRP A 182 -32.72 8.17 -10.03
C TRP A 182 -32.75 8.97 -11.34
N GLY A 183 -32.81 8.33 -12.52
CA GLY A 183 -32.84 9.02 -13.82
C GLY A 183 -31.54 9.78 -14.12
N LEU A 184 -30.38 9.22 -13.74
CA LEU A 184 -29.05 9.82 -13.89
C LEU A 184 -28.32 9.34 -15.14
N GLU A 185 -29.07 9.07 -16.23
CA GLU A 185 -28.52 8.62 -17.50
C GLU A 185 -27.78 9.75 -18.23
N PHE A 186 -26.75 9.39 -18.99
CA PHE A 186 -25.93 10.32 -19.76
C PHE A 186 -26.13 10.08 -21.26
N ASP A 187 -26.19 11.15 -22.04
CA ASP A 187 -26.23 11.06 -23.51
C ASP A 187 -24.84 11.00 -24.14
N THR A 188 -23.85 11.58 -23.46
CA THR A 188 -22.45 11.63 -23.92
C THR A 188 -21.48 11.50 -22.77
N PHE A 189 -20.23 11.06 -23.05
CA PHE A 189 -19.18 11.01 -22.04
C PHE A 189 -18.82 12.38 -21.45
N SER A 190 -19.04 13.47 -22.18
CA SER A 190 -18.78 14.83 -21.69
C SER A 190 -19.73 15.27 -20.56
N GLN A 191 -20.88 14.63 -20.42
CA GLN A 191 -21.83 14.85 -19.32
C GLN A 191 -21.40 14.13 -18.03
N VAL A 192 -20.55 13.08 -18.11
CA VAL A 192 -20.16 12.31 -16.94
C VAL A 192 -19.24 13.15 -16.04
N PRO A 193 -19.67 13.49 -14.80
CA PRO A 193 -18.90 14.34 -13.91
C PRO A 193 -17.73 13.59 -13.27
N THR A 194 -16.75 14.34 -12.75
CA THR A 194 -15.87 13.81 -11.70
C THR A 194 -16.64 13.82 -10.37
N PRO A 195 -16.38 12.89 -9.42
CA PRO A 195 -17.14 12.78 -8.17
C PRO A 195 -16.77 13.89 -7.17
N LYS A 196 -17.19 15.13 -7.48
CA LYS A 196 -17.09 16.27 -6.57
C LYS A 196 -18.09 16.12 -5.43
N LEU A 197 -18.03 17.02 -4.46
CA LEU A 197 -18.98 17.06 -3.35
C LEU A 197 -20.43 17.09 -3.87
N SER A 198 -21.26 16.19 -3.35
CA SER A 198 -22.69 16.13 -3.61
C SER A 198 -23.46 16.09 -2.29
N LYS A 199 -24.77 16.39 -2.33
CA LYS A 199 -25.62 16.35 -1.13
C LYS A 199 -25.73 14.92 -0.55
N THR A 200 -25.76 13.93 -1.43
CA THR A 200 -25.89 12.51 -1.07
C THR A 200 -24.72 11.71 -1.65
N PHE A 201 -24.90 10.45 -1.86
CA PHE A 201 -23.86 9.56 -2.40
C PHE A 201 -23.89 9.55 -3.93
N HIS A 202 -22.70 9.46 -4.54
CA HIS A 202 -22.57 9.19 -5.95
C HIS A 202 -22.94 7.73 -6.27
N ASN A 203 -23.25 7.45 -7.54
CA ASN A 203 -23.40 6.09 -8.03
C ASN A 203 -22.13 5.27 -7.70
N PRO A 204 -22.25 4.08 -7.09
CA PRO A 204 -21.11 3.25 -6.72
C PRO A 204 -20.17 2.90 -7.88
N ALA A 205 -20.73 2.67 -9.08
CA ALA A 205 -19.93 2.40 -10.27
C ALA A 205 -19.09 3.60 -10.70
N LEU A 206 -19.65 4.82 -10.61
CA LEU A 206 -18.89 6.06 -10.86
C LEU A 206 -17.73 6.19 -9.88
N THR A 207 -17.97 5.98 -8.59
CA THR A 207 -16.93 6.06 -7.57
C THR A 207 -15.83 5.02 -7.79
N GLN A 208 -16.22 3.78 -8.10
CA GLN A 208 -15.30 2.69 -8.40
C GLN A 208 -14.45 2.98 -9.65
N ALA A 209 -15.07 3.44 -10.72
CA ALA A 209 -14.38 3.82 -11.95
C ALA A 209 -13.41 4.99 -11.72
N TRP A 210 -13.80 5.99 -10.90
CA TRP A 210 -12.94 7.09 -10.52
C TRP A 210 -11.68 6.63 -9.76
N ARG A 211 -11.84 5.70 -8.82
CA ARG A 211 -10.68 5.11 -8.11
C ARG A 211 -9.72 4.40 -9.06
N ARG A 212 -10.24 3.67 -10.05
CA ARG A 212 -9.43 3.07 -11.12
C ARG A 212 -8.68 4.13 -11.92
N PHE A 213 -9.39 5.17 -12.35
CA PHE A 213 -8.79 6.27 -13.11
C PHE A 213 -7.66 6.96 -12.34
N VAL A 214 -7.87 7.30 -11.06
CA VAL A 214 -6.82 7.92 -10.21
C VAL A 214 -5.63 6.98 -10.06
N SER A 215 -5.87 5.70 -9.82
CA SER A 215 -4.82 4.70 -9.75
C SER A 215 -4.04 4.59 -11.06
N ASP A 216 -4.72 4.52 -12.20
CA ASP A 216 -4.09 4.44 -13.52
C ASP A 216 -3.23 5.67 -13.82
N CYS A 217 -3.68 6.87 -13.43
CA CYS A 217 -2.89 8.10 -13.55
C CYS A 217 -1.59 8.06 -12.73
N ASN A 218 -1.65 7.54 -11.50
CA ASN A 218 -0.47 7.39 -10.67
C ASN A 218 0.50 6.34 -11.23
N ILE A 219 0.00 5.21 -11.72
CA ILE A 219 0.80 4.16 -12.34
C ILE A 219 1.49 4.68 -13.60
N GLU A 220 0.78 5.43 -14.44
CA GLU A 220 1.31 6.07 -15.64
C GLU A 220 2.45 7.04 -15.29
N LEU A 221 2.23 7.91 -14.29
CA LEU A 221 3.24 8.90 -13.88
C LEU A 221 4.51 8.23 -13.36
N VAL A 222 4.38 7.21 -12.50
CA VAL A 222 5.54 6.43 -12.01
C VAL A 222 6.28 5.78 -13.18
N GLY A 223 5.56 5.22 -14.16
CA GLY A 223 6.14 4.64 -15.37
C GLY A 223 6.92 5.64 -16.20
N LEU A 224 6.36 6.83 -16.44
CA LEU A 224 7.03 7.92 -17.17
C LEU A 224 8.27 8.43 -16.41
N HIS A 225 8.18 8.57 -15.10
CA HIS A 225 9.30 9.02 -14.27
C HIS A 225 10.44 7.98 -14.27
N ALA A 226 10.11 6.68 -14.14
CA ALA A 226 11.09 5.60 -14.27
C ALA A 226 11.76 5.58 -15.65
N ALA A 227 10.99 5.80 -16.72
CA ALA A 227 11.54 5.87 -18.08
C ALA A 227 12.50 7.07 -18.25
N ALA A 228 12.18 8.22 -17.65
CA ALA A 228 13.02 9.42 -17.71
C ALA A 228 14.41 9.18 -17.11
N VAL A 229 14.49 8.58 -15.90
CA VAL A 229 15.79 8.29 -15.29
C VAL A 229 16.54 7.16 -16.01
N ARG A 230 15.85 6.13 -16.51
CA ARG A 230 16.46 5.02 -17.22
C ARG A 230 17.07 5.40 -18.58
N LYS A 231 16.66 6.53 -19.14
CA LYS A 231 17.16 6.99 -20.44
C LYS A 231 18.69 7.11 -20.46
N TYR A 232 19.30 7.57 -19.39
CA TYR A 232 20.75 7.78 -19.27
C TYR A 232 21.40 6.99 -18.14
N SER A 233 20.65 6.19 -17.40
CA SER A 233 21.11 5.46 -16.22
C SER A 233 20.54 4.04 -16.18
N LYS A 234 20.86 3.23 -17.19
CA LYS A 234 20.28 1.88 -17.40
C LYS A 234 20.74 0.84 -16.37
N SER A 235 21.92 1.01 -15.78
CA SER A 235 22.50 0.05 -14.84
C SER A 235 22.10 0.28 -13.38
N LYS A 236 21.44 1.39 -13.07
CA LYS A 236 21.04 1.75 -11.71
C LYS A 236 19.59 1.34 -11.46
N HIS A 237 19.33 0.78 -10.28
CA HIS A 237 17.95 0.41 -9.91
C HIS A 237 17.07 1.64 -9.69
N VAL A 238 15.78 1.44 -9.93
CA VAL A 238 14.74 2.44 -9.77
C VAL A 238 13.75 1.95 -8.73
N THR A 239 13.45 2.78 -7.75
CA THR A 239 12.54 2.50 -6.65
C THR A 239 11.71 3.73 -6.29
N THR A 240 10.73 3.57 -5.44
CA THR A 240 10.03 4.63 -4.68
C THR A 240 9.45 4.04 -3.41
N ASN A 241 9.10 4.85 -2.44
CA ASN A 241 8.39 4.42 -1.24
C ASN A 241 6.87 4.51 -1.43
N PHE A 242 6.15 3.68 -0.70
CA PHE A 242 4.70 3.78 -0.60
C PHE A 242 4.24 3.74 0.86
N GLN A 243 3.07 4.27 1.08
CA GLN A 243 2.39 4.24 2.37
C GLN A 243 1.59 2.94 2.51
N THR A 244 1.73 2.25 3.63
CA THR A 244 1.12 0.94 3.90
C THR A 244 -0.40 0.91 3.67
N TRP A 245 -1.10 1.99 4.05
CA TRP A 245 -2.56 2.06 4.05
C TRP A 245 -3.12 3.11 3.11
N ASN A 246 -2.46 3.36 2.00
CA ASN A 246 -2.97 4.27 0.98
C ASN A 246 -3.77 3.49 -0.08
N PRO A 247 -5.10 3.68 -0.18
CA PRO A 247 -5.93 2.96 -1.14
C PRO A 247 -6.01 3.63 -2.51
N ARG A 248 -5.26 4.70 -2.78
CA ARG A 248 -5.44 5.50 -4.00
C ARG A 248 -4.80 4.92 -5.24
N THR A 249 -3.94 3.92 -5.10
CA THR A 249 -3.26 3.28 -6.23
C THR A 249 -3.15 1.77 -6.03
N ASP A 250 -3.30 1.01 -7.10
CA ASP A 250 -3.02 -0.43 -7.15
C ASP A 250 -1.50 -0.64 -7.17
N TYR A 251 -0.91 -0.88 -6.00
CA TYR A 251 0.52 -1.08 -5.86
C TYR A 251 1.03 -2.34 -6.58
N TYR A 252 0.23 -3.41 -6.76
CA TYR A 252 0.63 -4.56 -7.57
C TYR A 252 0.93 -4.16 -9.02
N SER A 253 0.16 -3.23 -9.56
CA SER A 253 0.35 -2.70 -10.90
C SER A 253 1.46 -1.65 -10.96
N GLN A 254 1.53 -0.75 -9.98
CA GLN A 254 2.54 0.32 -9.91
C GLN A 254 3.96 -0.24 -9.82
N GLN A 255 4.18 -1.26 -8.97
CA GLN A 255 5.49 -1.86 -8.75
C GLN A 255 6.09 -2.54 -9.99
N LYS A 256 5.31 -2.80 -11.03
CA LYS A 256 5.83 -3.32 -12.32
C LYS A 256 6.78 -2.34 -13.01
N ASN A 257 6.66 -1.06 -12.73
CA ASN A 257 7.51 0.00 -13.29
C ASN A 257 8.85 0.16 -12.55
N LEU A 258 9.03 -0.47 -11.41
CA LEU A 258 10.16 -0.31 -10.50
C LEU A 258 10.98 -1.60 -10.42
N ASP A 259 12.26 -1.49 -10.06
CA ASP A 259 13.15 -2.63 -9.90
C ASP A 259 13.07 -3.19 -8.48
N ILE A 260 13.01 -2.31 -7.49
CA ILE A 260 12.92 -2.63 -6.06
C ILE A 260 11.64 -2.01 -5.49
N CYS A 261 10.94 -2.77 -4.65
CA CYS A 261 9.81 -2.27 -3.89
C CYS A 261 10.32 -1.53 -2.64
N GLY A 262 9.76 -0.34 -2.35
CA GLY A 262 10.12 0.45 -1.18
C GLY A 262 8.90 0.78 -0.32
N THR A 263 9.07 0.82 1.00
CA THR A 263 7.99 1.18 1.93
C THR A 263 8.48 2.05 3.08
N ASN A 264 7.57 2.76 3.72
CA ASN A 264 7.78 3.46 4.98
C ASN A 264 7.29 2.60 6.15
N TYR A 265 8.01 2.62 7.29
CA TYR A 265 7.70 1.77 8.43
C TYR A 265 7.79 2.56 9.74
N TYR A 266 6.64 2.99 10.26
CA TYR A 266 6.51 3.85 11.44
C TYR A 266 5.63 3.26 12.55
N PRO A 267 5.87 2.03 13.03
CA PRO A 267 5.09 1.49 14.14
C PRO A 267 5.33 2.29 15.43
N PRO A 268 4.35 2.43 16.33
CA PRO A 268 4.59 2.94 17.67
C PRO A 268 5.57 2.04 18.42
N TYR A 269 6.45 2.61 19.25
CA TYR A 269 7.29 1.83 20.13
C TYR A 269 6.50 1.24 21.30
N GLY A 270 6.98 0.15 21.89
CA GLY A 270 6.29 -0.54 22.97
C GLY A 270 5.10 -1.39 22.53
N THR A 271 4.82 -1.45 21.23
CA THR A 271 3.73 -2.27 20.70
C THR A 271 4.22 -3.60 20.17
N ASP A 272 3.26 -4.51 19.97
CA ASP A 272 3.48 -5.74 19.23
C ASP A 272 3.73 -5.42 17.73
N ASN A 273 4.92 -5.76 17.26
CA ASN A 273 5.30 -5.51 15.88
C ASN A 273 4.49 -6.31 14.86
N PHE A 274 3.85 -7.42 15.25
CA PHE A 274 3.03 -8.20 14.34
C PHE A 274 1.84 -7.41 13.80
N SER A 275 1.26 -6.54 14.63
CA SER A 275 0.17 -5.64 14.21
C SER A 275 0.57 -4.68 13.09
N TYR A 276 1.85 -4.36 12.97
CA TYR A 276 2.37 -3.42 11.99
C TYR A 276 3.17 -4.08 10.87
N SER A 277 3.41 -5.39 10.92
CA SER A 277 4.19 -6.13 9.91
C SER A 277 3.50 -6.23 8.55
N PHE A 278 2.23 -5.86 8.47
CA PHE A 278 1.44 -5.89 7.24
C PHE A 278 2.08 -5.10 6.08
N GLY A 279 2.61 -3.89 6.35
CA GLY A 279 3.29 -3.08 5.34
C GLY A 279 4.52 -3.77 4.75
N LEU A 280 5.29 -4.46 5.59
CA LEU A 280 6.46 -5.24 5.20
C LEU A 280 6.04 -6.46 4.35
N THR A 281 4.98 -7.16 4.79
CA THR A 281 4.40 -8.29 4.05
C THR A 281 3.93 -7.86 2.66
N ASN A 282 3.20 -6.73 2.55
CA ASN A 282 2.77 -6.18 1.28
C ASN A 282 3.94 -5.88 0.35
N CYS A 283 4.95 -5.16 0.87
CA CYS A 283 6.10 -4.73 0.09
C CYS A 283 6.81 -5.92 -0.55
N ARG A 284 7.09 -6.96 0.23
CA ARG A 284 7.66 -8.20 -0.26
C ARG A 284 6.76 -8.86 -1.31
N SER A 285 5.47 -8.91 -1.06
CA SER A 285 4.51 -9.67 -1.86
C SER A 285 4.26 -9.06 -3.24
N TYR A 286 4.32 -7.73 -3.40
CA TYR A 286 4.07 -7.07 -4.68
C TYR A 286 5.01 -7.54 -5.80
N LYS A 287 6.25 -7.91 -5.46
CA LYS A 287 7.24 -8.43 -6.42
C LYS A 287 7.70 -9.85 -6.14
N LYS A 288 7.36 -10.43 -4.98
CA LYS A 288 7.91 -11.69 -4.45
C LYS A 288 9.45 -11.70 -4.44
N LYS A 289 10.03 -10.58 -4.00
CA LYS A 289 11.47 -10.32 -3.94
C LYS A 289 11.80 -9.58 -2.65
N PRO A 290 13.08 -9.52 -2.25
CA PRO A 290 13.53 -8.58 -1.23
C PRO A 290 13.11 -7.16 -1.55
N PHE A 291 12.95 -6.35 -0.50
CA PHE A 291 12.46 -4.98 -0.59
C PHE A 291 13.28 -4.05 0.30
N GLN A 292 13.05 -2.73 0.20
CA GLN A 292 13.72 -1.76 1.04
C GLN A 292 12.74 -0.99 1.92
N VAL A 293 13.14 -0.70 3.15
CA VAL A 293 12.46 0.26 4.02
C VAL A 293 13.14 1.62 3.82
N HIS A 294 12.45 2.53 3.14
CA HIS A 294 13.01 3.85 2.79
C HIS A 294 12.85 4.88 3.90
N GLU A 295 11.95 4.63 4.84
CA GLU A 295 11.79 5.43 6.04
C GLU A 295 11.50 4.51 7.22
N LEU A 296 12.54 4.28 8.03
CA LEU A 296 12.43 3.57 9.29
C LEU A 296 12.46 4.57 10.44
N ARG A 297 11.52 4.43 11.34
CA ARG A 297 11.43 5.29 12.52
C ARG A 297 12.65 5.12 13.43
N ASN A 298 13.24 6.23 13.88
CA ASN A 298 14.42 6.25 14.76
C ASN A 298 14.30 7.17 15.99
N GLY A 299 13.10 7.66 16.26
CA GLY A 299 12.84 8.56 17.39
C GLY A 299 11.36 8.90 17.52
N PRO A 300 10.98 9.90 18.32
CA PRO A 300 9.62 10.40 18.37
C PRO A 300 9.17 10.90 16.99
N HIS A 301 7.90 10.71 16.67
CA HIS A 301 7.33 11.18 15.43
C HIS A 301 6.23 12.19 15.76
N LEU A 302 6.52 13.47 15.55
CA LEU A 302 5.65 14.58 15.91
C LEU A 302 5.34 15.42 14.68
N VAL A 303 4.12 15.41 14.26
CA VAL A 303 3.52 16.32 13.27
C VAL A 303 2.15 16.78 13.77
N PRO A 304 1.58 17.87 13.26
CA PRO A 304 0.24 18.29 13.63
C PRO A 304 -0.78 17.14 13.53
N GLY A 305 -1.50 16.90 14.63
CA GLY A 305 -2.51 15.83 14.71
C GLY A 305 -1.96 14.40 14.89
N ARG A 306 -0.64 14.19 14.95
CA ARG A 306 -0.03 12.87 15.18
C ARG A 306 1.14 12.97 16.15
N GLN A 307 1.03 12.28 17.28
CA GLN A 307 2.09 12.15 18.27
C GLN A 307 2.38 10.68 18.53
N ASN A 308 3.63 10.26 18.36
CA ASN A 308 4.09 8.93 18.69
C ASN A 308 5.24 9.00 19.72
N ASN A 309 5.36 7.97 20.53
CA ASN A 309 6.32 7.88 21.64
C ASN A 309 7.80 7.80 21.18
N SER A 310 8.71 8.01 22.12
CA SER A 310 10.15 7.80 21.95
C SER A 310 10.52 6.32 22.15
N PRO A 311 11.58 5.81 21.48
CA PRO A 311 12.03 4.44 21.67
C PRO A 311 12.67 4.24 23.06
N ALA A 312 12.41 3.09 23.66
CA ALA A 312 13.25 2.53 24.71
C ALA A 312 14.52 1.89 24.10
N PRO A 313 15.58 1.68 24.86
CA PRO A 313 16.77 0.97 24.39
C PRO A 313 16.43 -0.42 23.82
N GLY A 314 16.93 -0.72 22.62
CA GLY A 314 16.68 -1.98 21.91
C GLY A 314 15.46 -1.96 20.97
N GLU A 315 14.59 -0.97 21.07
CA GLU A 315 13.40 -0.92 20.21
C GLU A 315 13.70 -0.59 18.75
N ILE A 316 14.72 0.21 18.47
CA ILE A 316 15.14 0.48 17.08
C ILE A 316 15.77 -0.78 16.47
N GLU A 317 16.60 -1.50 17.22
CA GLU A 317 17.17 -2.78 16.79
C GLU A 317 16.08 -3.80 16.53
N LYS A 318 15.08 -3.89 17.41
CA LYS A 318 13.90 -4.75 17.23
C LYS A 318 13.15 -4.44 15.92
N LEU A 319 12.93 -3.15 15.60
CA LEU A 319 12.28 -2.76 14.36
C LEU A 319 13.13 -3.09 13.12
N ALA A 320 14.44 -2.84 13.19
CA ALA A 320 15.36 -3.16 12.09
C ALA A 320 15.40 -4.67 11.82
N ILE A 321 15.59 -5.49 12.87
CA ILE A 321 15.59 -6.96 12.75
C ILE A 321 14.22 -7.46 12.25
N HIS A 322 13.13 -6.88 12.71
CA HIS A 322 11.79 -7.25 12.26
C HIS A 322 11.60 -6.98 10.75
N ALA A 323 12.08 -5.85 10.24
CA ALA A 323 12.04 -5.55 8.81
C ALA A 323 12.88 -6.57 8.01
N ILE A 324 14.10 -6.88 8.47
CA ILE A 324 15.00 -7.86 7.84
C ILE A 324 14.36 -9.26 7.84
N ALA A 325 13.81 -9.70 8.96
CA ALA A 325 13.12 -10.99 9.08
C ALA A 325 11.89 -11.11 8.17
N ASN A 326 11.31 -9.98 7.73
CA ASN A 326 10.25 -9.93 6.72
C ASN A 326 10.78 -9.84 5.27
N GLY A 327 12.11 -9.85 5.05
CA GLY A 327 12.74 -9.87 3.75
C GLY A 327 13.25 -8.52 3.25
N ALA A 328 13.46 -7.55 4.15
CA ALA A 328 14.12 -6.30 3.76
C ALA A 328 15.62 -6.50 3.56
N ASP A 329 16.16 -6.02 2.44
CA ASP A 329 17.58 -5.96 2.11
C ASP A 329 18.14 -4.52 2.06
N GLY A 330 17.35 -3.58 2.56
CA GLY A 330 17.76 -2.19 2.76
C GLY A 330 16.92 -1.47 3.80
N LEU A 331 17.59 -0.67 4.64
CA LEU A 331 17.00 0.12 5.71
C LEU A 331 17.53 1.55 5.67
N TYR A 332 16.62 2.52 5.55
CA TYR A 332 16.94 3.95 5.63
C TYR A 332 16.13 4.58 6.76
N TYR A 333 16.79 5.20 7.72
CA TYR A 333 16.13 5.92 8.80
C TYR A 333 15.59 7.27 8.34
N PHE A 334 14.45 7.68 8.87
CA PHE A 334 13.95 9.04 8.71
C PHE A 334 14.04 9.80 10.05
N ALA A 335 15.04 10.71 10.22
CA ALA A 335 16.06 11.05 9.24
C ALA A 335 17.45 11.04 9.95
N TRP A 336 18.53 11.29 9.19
CA TRP A 336 19.86 11.35 9.77
C TRP A 336 19.99 12.49 10.78
N ARG A 337 19.62 13.72 10.39
CA ARG A 337 19.83 14.92 11.21
C ARG A 337 18.55 15.75 11.32
N GLY A 338 18.33 16.33 12.52
CA GLY A 338 17.17 17.18 12.83
C GLY A 338 16.97 18.31 11.84
N VAL A 339 15.80 18.41 11.27
CA VAL A 339 15.40 19.49 10.35
C VAL A 339 15.22 20.77 11.17
N PRO A 340 15.88 21.90 10.83
CA PRO A 340 15.83 23.09 11.67
C PRO A 340 14.56 23.93 11.50
N TYR A 341 13.72 23.62 10.51
CA TYR A 341 12.51 24.39 10.16
C TYR A 341 11.44 23.48 9.54
N GLY A 342 10.25 24.03 9.35
CA GLY A 342 9.10 23.29 8.80
C GLY A 342 8.37 22.45 9.84
N ILE A 343 7.35 21.74 9.39
CA ILE A 343 6.48 20.97 10.31
C ILE A 343 7.12 19.71 10.87
N GLU A 344 8.27 19.29 10.32
CA GLU A 344 9.00 18.09 10.73
C GLU A 344 10.20 18.40 11.67
N GLN A 345 10.32 19.65 12.12
CA GLN A 345 11.42 20.08 13.01
C GLN A 345 11.49 19.32 14.34
N SER A 346 10.39 18.68 14.75
CA SER A 346 10.32 17.89 15.99
C SER A 346 10.38 16.37 15.78
N HIS A 347 10.70 15.91 14.56
CA HIS A 347 10.95 14.48 14.34
C HIS A 347 12.23 14.05 15.05
N GLY A 348 12.20 12.84 15.61
CA GLY A 348 13.40 12.21 16.14
C GLY A 348 14.38 11.85 15.02
N THR A 349 15.64 12.11 15.26
CA THR A 349 16.74 11.91 14.30
C THR A 349 17.96 11.34 14.98
N LEU A 350 18.89 10.76 14.21
CA LEU A 350 20.14 10.19 14.75
C LEU A 350 21.08 11.28 15.27
N ILE A 351 21.17 12.38 14.53
CA ILE A 351 21.97 13.55 14.89
C ILE A 351 21.02 14.69 15.26
N ARG A 352 21.26 15.31 16.40
CA ARG A 352 20.48 16.43 16.91
C ARG A 352 20.65 17.67 16.04
N HIS A 353 19.84 18.70 16.28
CA HIS A 353 19.91 19.98 15.59
C HIS A 353 21.29 20.65 15.72
N ASP A 354 21.95 20.50 16.88
CA ASP A 354 23.31 21.03 17.16
C ASP A 354 24.43 20.26 16.45
N GLY A 355 24.09 19.21 15.69
CA GLY A 355 25.05 18.39 14.96
C GLY A 355 25.84 17.40 15.83
N ASN A 356 25.36 17.11 17.04
CA ASN A 356 25.93 16.08 17.90
C ASN A 356 25.05 14.81 17.88
N PRO A 357 25.65 13.62 18.12
CA PRO A 357 24.90 12.37 18.20
C PRO A 357 23.76 12.44 19.21
N GLY A 358 22.58 11.95 18.78
CA GLY A 358 21.42 11.77 19.64
C GLY A 358 21.48 10.45 20.43
N LYS A 359 20.48 10.21 21.29
CA LYS A 359 20.40 8.99 22.12
C LYS A 359 20.39 7.70 21.29
N THR A 360 19.76 7.74 20.12
CA THR A 360 19.57 6.57 19.25
C THR A 360 20.75 6.30 18.32
N TYR A 361 21.69 7.23 18.20
CA TYR A 361 22.86 7.09 17.32
C TYR A 361 23.71 5.86 17.65
N SER A 362 24.01 5.62 18.94
CA SER A 362 24.82 4.48 19.36
C SER A 362 24.16 3.13 19.03
N GLU A 363 22.86 3.03 19.20
CA GLU A 363 22.10 1.83 18.84
C GLU A 363 22.13 1.60 17.32
N CYS A 364 21.85 2.62 16.52
CA CYS A 364 21.93 2.54 15.06
C CYS A 364 23.35 2.23 14.57
N SER A 365 24.39 2.80 15.22
CA SER A 365 25.78 2.48 14.89
C SER A 365 26.10 1.00 15.14
N ARG A 366 25.61 0.43 16.25
CA ARG A 366 25.77 -0.99 16.56
C ARG A 366 25.07 -1.86 15.50
N ILE A 367 23.86 -1.51 15.11
CA ILE A 367 23.11 -2.22 14.05
C ILE A 367 23.88 -2.17 12.74
N GLY A 368 24.31 -0.98 12.29
CA GLY A 368 25.02 -0.81 11.02
C GLY A 368 26.32 -1.59 10.96
N ASN A 369 27.11 -1.57 12.04
CA ASN A 369 28.36 -2.33 12.09
C ASN A 369 28.12 -3.85 12.16
N LYS A 370 27.06 -4.31 12.83
CA LYS A 370 26.64 -5.73 12.83
C LYS A 370 26.22 -6.18 11.42
N LEU A 371 25.46 -5.33 10.70
CA LEU A 371 25.02 -5.64 9.34
C LEU A 371 26.19 -5.79 8.36
N LYS A 372 27.31 -5.08 8.54
CA LYS A 372 28.53 -5.31 7.73
C LYS A 372 29.02 -6.76 7.78
N THR A 373 28.82 -7.46 8.90
CA THR A 373 29.31 -8.83 9.07
C THR A 373 28.31 -9.90 8.62
N ILE A 374 27.01 -9.59 8.60
CA ILE A 374 25.97 -10.58 8.28
C ILE A 374 25.24 -10.30 6.96
N SER A 375 25.54 -9.19 6.28
CA SER A 375 24.81 -8.77 5.07
C SER A 375 24.84 -9.82 3.97
N GLU A 376 25.96 -10.53 3.75
CA GLU A 376 26.08 -11.58 2.74
C GLU A 376 25.14 -12.76 3.00
N LEU A 377 24.77 -13.03 4.26
CA LEU A 377 23.84 -14.10 4.62
C LEU A 377 22.37 -13.75 4.36
N ILE A 378 22.05 -12.46 4.40
CA ILE A 378 20.66 -11.99 4.31
C ILE A 378 20.31 -11.39 2.94
N GLU A 379 21.31 -10.93 2.20
CA GLU A 379 21.11 -10.32 0.88
C GLU A 379 20.43 -11.30 -0.09
N GLY A 380 19.36 -10.87 -0.73
CA GLY A 380 18.62 -11.67 -1.69
C GLY A 380 17.84 -12.84 -1.10
N SER A 381 17.80 -12.99 0.23
CA SER A 381 17.04 -14.07 0.87
C SER A 381 15.55 -13.93 0.58
N ILE A 382 14.92 -15.07 0.31
CA ILE A 382 13.49 -15.17 0.06
C ILE A 382 12.81 -15.73 1.30
N VAL A 383 11.74 -15.06 1.71
CA VAL A 383 10.87 -15.53 2.81
C VAL A 383 9.79 -16.44 2.23
N PRO A 384 9.84 -17.76 2.46
CA PRO A 384 8.86 -18.68 1.90
C PRO A 384 7.51 -18.54 2.62
N SER A 385 6.41 -18.66 1.88
CA SER A 385 5.07 -18.67 2.45
C SER A 385 4.14 -19.62 1.70
N GLY A 386 3.45 -20.47 2.47
CA GLY A 386 2.35 -21.31 1.98
C GLY A 386 0.96 -20.69 2.16
N ILE A 387 0.88 -19.46 2.69
CA ILE A 387 -0.35 -18.73 3.01
C ILE A 387 -0.39 -17.44 2.21
N GLY A 388 -1.50 -17.19 1.51
CA GLY A 388 -1.80 -15.91 0.88
C GLY A 388 -3.03 -15.24 1.50
N ILE A 389 -2.95 -13.94 1.79
CA ILE A 389 -4.09 -13.14 2.25
C ILE A 389 -4.43 -12.13 1.17
N PHE A 390 -5.69 -12.11 0.71
CA PHE A 390 -6.12 -11.17 -0.31
C PHE A 390 -6.08 -9.73 0.19
N ASN A 391 -5.28 -8.91 -0.50
CA ASN A 391 -5.27 -7.44 -0.42
C ASN A 391 -5.65 -6.90 -1.80
N ASP A 392 -6.92 -6.99 -2.14
CA ASP A 392 -7.43 -6.68 -3.47
C ASP A 392 -7.95 -5.24 -3.53
N PHE A 393 -7.24 -4.36 -4.24
CA PHE A 393 -7.59 -2.94 -4.35
C PHE A 393 -8.98 -2.69 -4.93
N GLN A 394 -9.43 -3.52 -5.89
CA GLN A 394 -10.78 -3.38 -6.46
C GLN A 394 -11.86 -3.59 -5.39
N SER A 395 -11.69 -4.58 -4.53
CA SER A 395 -12.60 -4.84 -3.42
C SER A 395 -12.43 -3.81 -2.30
N TRP A 396 -11.20 -3.34 -2.05
CA TRP A 396 -10.98 -2.26 -1.09
C TRP A 396 -11.72 -0.98 -1.50
N TRP A 397 -11.63 -0.59 -2.77
CA TRP A 397 -12.36 0.59 -3.28
C TRP A 397 -13.89 0.45 -3.17
N MET A 398 -14.42 -0.77 -3.32
CA MET A 398 -15.84 -1.07 -3.09
C MET A 398 -16.28 -0.92 -1.63
N MET A 399 -15.33 -1.04 -0.69
CA MET A 399 -15.55 -0.93 0.75
C MET A 399 -15.13 0.43 1.33
N ASP A 400 -14.76 1.39 0.48
CA ASP A 400 -14.39 2.74 0.89
C ASP A 400 -15.61 3.52 1.38
N LYS A 401 -15.41 4.49 2.28
CA LYS A 401 -16.43 5.40 2.87
C LYS A 401 -17.40 6.01 1.85
N LYS A 402 -16.95 6.19 0.61
CA LYS A 402 -17.76 6.76 -0.48
C LYS A 402 -18.64 5.73 -1.19
N CYS A 403 -18.57 4.45 -0.80
CA CYS A 403 -19.47 3.41 -1.28
C CYS A 403 -20.66 3.29 -0.32
N PRO A 404 -21.88 3.62 -0.75
CA PRO A 404 -23.04 3.77 0.15
C PRO A 404 -23.52 2.47 0.79
N GLU A 405 -23.12 1.33 0.29
CA GLU A 405 -23.65 0.04 0.73
C GLU A 405 -23.00 -0.49 2.00
N TRP A 406 -21.94 0.16 2.43
CA TRP A 406 -21.27 -0.21 3.66
C TRP A 406 -20.90 1.01 4.48
N THR A 407 -21.77 1.38 5.39
CA THR A 407 -21.55 2.42 6.39
C THR A 407 -20.85 1.89 7.65
N GLY A 408 -20.09 0.81 7.52
CA GLY A 408 -19.30 0.27 8.62
C GLY A 408 -18.29 1.29 9.16
N PRO A 409 -17.71 1.03 10.33
CA PRO A 409 -16.74 1.94 10.91
C PRO A 409 -15.59 2.19 9.95
N ASP A 410 -15.10 3.42 9.93
CA ASP A 410 -13.95 3.84 9.15
C ASP A 410 -12.80 2.83 9.25
N GLY A 411 -12.33 2.34 8.10
CA GLY A 411 -11.24 1.39 8.06
C GLY A 411 -11.63 -0.07 8.30
N LEU A 412 -12.89 -0.47 8.09
CA LEU A 412 -13.33 -1.86 8.26
C LEU A 412 -12.48 -2.84 7.45
N PHE A 413 -12.24 -2.57 6.17
CA PHE A 413 -11.35 -3.39 5.34
C PHE A 413 -10.00 -3.58 6.01
N ARG A 414 -9.40 -2.49 6.46
CA ARG A 414 -8.13 -2.48 7.17
C ARG A 414 -8.18 -3.30 8.45
N ASN A 415 -9.23 -3.10 9.28
CA ASN A 415 -9.34 -3.74 10.59
C ASN A 415 -9.44 -5.26 10.47
N ILE A 416 -10.32 -5.78 9.63
CA ILE A 416 -10.49 -7.24 9.44
C ILE A 416 -9.23 -7.85 8.82
N PHE A 417 -8.64 -7.15 7.83
CA PHE A 417 -7.39 -7.60 7.25
C PHE A 417 -6.27 -7.69 8.30
N GLN A 418 -6.13 -6.65 9.15
CA GLN A 418 -5.13 -6.63 10.22
C GLN A 418 -5.34 -7.74 11.24
N GLN A 419 -6.58 -8.03 11.64
CA GLN A 419 -6.90 -9.11 12.57
C GLN A 419 -6.45 -10.47 12.03
N ILE A 420 -6.73 -10.75 10.76
CA ILE A 420 -6.34 -11.99 10.10
C ILE A 420 -4.81 -12.08 9.96
N HIS A 421 -4.18 -11.01 9.46
CA HIS A 421 -2.73 -10.95 9.34
C HIS A 421 -2.04 -11.12 10.70
N TYR A 422 -2.54 -10.43 11.72
CA TYR A 422 -2.05 -10.53 13.10
C TYR A 422 -2.16 -11.96 13.62
N ALA A 423 -3.32 -12.60 13.47
CA ALA A 423 -3.55 -13.97 13.91
C ALA A 423 -2.57 -14.97 13.24
N VAL A 424 -2.29 -14.78 11.94
CA VAL A 424 -1.30 -15.60 11.22
C VAL A 424 0.10 -15.38 11.81
N ARG A 425 0.51 -14.13 11.97
CA ARG A 425 1.88 -13.76 12.38
C ARG A 425 2.15 -14.10 13.85
N LYS A 426 1.20 -13.84 14.74
CA LYS A 426 1.29 -14.13 16.18
C LYS A 426 1.49 -15.63 16.46
N ASN A 427 0.88 -16.49 15.64
CA ASN A 427 1.01 -17.93 15.74
C ASN A 427 2.25 -18.50 14.99
N GLY A 428 3.25 -17.66 14.66
CA GLY A 428 4.52 -18.09 14.09
C GLY A 428 4.49 -18.43 12.59
N TYR A 429 3.40 -18.15 11.87
CA TYR A 429 3.30 -18.40 10.43
C TYR A 429 3.76 -17.21 9.62
N LEU A 430 4.30 -17.48 8.43
CA LEU A 430 4.52 -16.47 7.40
C LEU A 430 3.36 -16.45 6.41
N CYS A 431 3.05 -15.26 5.87
CA CYS A 431 2.08 -15.09 4.82
C CYS A 431 2.58 -14.07 3.80
N ASP A 432 2.07 -14.18 2.58
CA ASP A 432 2.13 -13.15 1.56
C ASP A 432 0.78 -12.47 1.41
N THR A 433 0.75 -11.29 0.81
CA THR A 433 -0.48 -10.73 0.29
C THR A 433 -0.62 -11.05 -1.19
N VAL A 434 -1.84 -11.27 -1.62
CA VAL A 434 -2.18 -11.60 -3.02
C VAL A 434 -3.34 -10.74 -3.50
N ASP A 435 -3.43 -10.52 -4.81
CA ASP A 435 -4.58 -9.89 -5.46
C ASP A 435 -5.22 -10.86 -6.48
N ARG A 436 -6.28 -10.43 -7.13
CA ARG A 436 -6.96 -11.20 -8.19
C ARG A 436 -6.06 -11.56 -9.38
N LYS A 437 -4.97 -10.80 -9.60
CA LYS A 437 -4.01 -11.01 -10.71
C LYS A 437 -2.84 -11.91 -10.31
N SER A 438 -2.57 -12.07 -9.00
CA SER A 438 -1.44 -12.84 -8.48
C SER A 438 -1.52 -14.31 -8.88
N ASP A 439 -0.40 -14.98 -9.04
CA ASP A 439 -0.36 -16.44 -9.19
C ASP A 439 -0.68 -17.11 -7.84
N PHE A 440 -1.63 -18.05 -7.85
CA PHE A 440 -2.04 -18.81 -6.65
C PHE A 440 -1.24 -20.09 -6.45
N ASN A 441 -0.42 -20.48 -7.41
CA ASN A 441 0.43 -21.66 -7.29
C ASN A 441 1.42 -21.50 -6.13
N GLY A 442 1.63 -22.59 -5.39
CA GLY A 442 2.52 -22.60 -4.23
C GLY A 442 1.85 -22.25 -2.89
N TYR A 443 0.70 -21.57 -2.90
CA TYR A 443 -0.06 -21.38 -1.68
C TYR A 443 -0.91 -22.62 -1.35
N LYS A 444 -0.86 -23.08 -0.10
CA LYS A 444 -1.74 -24.15 0.41
C LYS A 444 -3.08 -23.58 0.87
N VAL A 445 -3.04 -22.37 1.43
CA VAL A 445 -4.21 -21.68 1.95
C VAL A 445 -4.25 -20.25 1.40
N LEU A 446 -5.40 -19.85 0.88
CA LEU A 446 -5.73 -18.48 0.52
C LEU A 446 -6.86 -17.98 1.41
N VAL A 447 -6.68 -16.81 2.03
CA VAL A 447 -7.69 -16.16 2.88
C VAL A 447 -8.14 -14.88 2.21
N ALA A 448 -9.44 -14.74 1.97
CA ALA A 448 -10.06 -13.58 1.31
C ALA A 448 -10.98 -12.84 2.29
N PRO A 449 -10.47 -11.86 3.07
CA PRO A 449 -11.27 -11.09 4.01
C PRO A 449 -12.42 -10.33 3.33
N PHE A 450 -12.10 -9.68 2.22
CA PHE A 450 -13.03 -8.92 1.40
C PHE A 450 -12.65 -9.09 -0.07
N LEU A 451 -13.17 -10.10 -0.71
CA LEU A 451 -13.09 -10.25 -2.16
C LEU A 451 -14.52 -10.09 -2.72
N THR A 452 -15.01 -8.84 -2.65
CA THR A 452 -16.42 -8.52 -2.86
C THR A 452 -16.77 -8.41 -4.34
N SER A 453 -15.85 -7.91 -5.16
CA SER A 453 -16.09 -7.64 -6.57
C SER A 453 -15.19 -8.45 -7.47
N PHE A 454 -15.78 -9.34 -8.28
CA PHE A 454 -15.06 -10.04 -9.34
C PHE A 454 -16.00 -10.60 -10.43
N ASP A 455 -15.43 -11.06 -11.52
CA ASP A 455 -16.10 -11.64 -12.67
C ASP A 455 -15.82 -13.15 -12.80
N LYS A 456 -16.36 -13.76 -13.84
CA LYS A 456 -16.15 -15.18 -14.17
C LYS A 456 -14.68 -15.57 -14.33
N THR A 457 -13.79 -14.63 -14.70
CA THR A 457 -12.35 -14.90 -14.86
C THR A 457 -11.70 -15.18 -13.51
N VAL A 458 -11.99 -14.35 -12.51
CA VAL A 458 -11.51 -14.53 -11.14
C VAL A 458 -12.16 -15.77 -10.51
N SER A 459 -13.47 -16.00 -10.74
CA SER A 459 -14.17 -17.21 -10.31
C SER A 459 -13.50 -18.47 -10.84
N GLY A 460 -13.20 -18.51 -12.14
CA GLY A 460 -12.50 -19.65 -12.77
C GLY A 460 -11.15 -19.94 -12.14
N LYS A 461 -10.39 -18.88 -11.82
CA LYS A 461 -9.09 -19.00 -11.15
C LYS A 461 -9.22 -19.54 -9.72
N ILE A 462 -10.21 -19.10 -8.96
CA ILE A 462 -10.49 -19.59 -7.60
C ILE A 462 -10.91 -21.06 -7.65
N LEU A 463 -11.84 -21.41 -8.55
CA LEU A 463 -12.31 -22.79 -8.72
C LEU A 463 -11.16 -23.73 -9.13
N ASP A 464 -10.30 -23.31 -10.06
CA ASP A 464 -9.14 -24.12 -10.47
C ASP A 464 -8.14 -24.33 -9.32
N TYR A 465 -7.88 -23.28 -8.53
CA TYR A 465 -7.05 -23.38 -7.32
C TYR A 465 -7.62 -24.39 -6.32
N ILE A 466 -8.91 -24.32 -6.02
CA ILE A 466 -9.58 -25.25 -5.12
C ILE A 466 -9.55 -26.67 -5.72
N ARG A 467 -9.92 -26.83 -6.98
CA ARG A 467 -9.94 -28.13 -7.67
C ARG A 467 -8.58 -28.85 -7.60
N LYS A 468 -7.47 -28.09 -7.65
CA LYS A 468 -6.09 -28.62 -7.58
C LYS A 468 -5.63 -28.98 -6.15
N GLY A 469 -6.41 -28.68 -5.12
CA GLY A 469 -6.11 -29.05 -3.73
C GLY A 469 -5.91 -27.89 -2.77
N GLY A 470 -6.10 -26.64 -3.25
CA GLY A 470 -6.02 -25.44 -2.41
C GLY A 470 -7.18 -25.34 -1.41
N THR A 471 -6.91 -24.79 -0.25
CA THR A 471 -7.94 -24.37 0.72
C THR A 471 -8.17 -22.88 0.57
N PHE A 472 -9.40 -22.49 0.22
CA PHE A 472 -9.79 -21.10 0.06
C PHE A 472 -10.74 -20.70 1.20
N ILE A 473 -10.42 -19.67 1.97
CA ILE A 473 -11.24 -19.16 3.09
C ILE A 473 -11.85 -17.83 2.64
N ALA A 474 -13.16 -17.78 2.52
CA ALA A 474 -13.90 -16.59 2.15
C ALA A 474 -14.77 -16.08 3.30
N HIS A 475 -15.06 -14.79 3.29
CA HIS A 475 -15.86 -14.08 4.28
C HIS A 475 -17.17 -13.57 3.64
N PRO A 476 -18.09 -12.95 4.41
CA PRO A 476 -19.29 -12.33 3.85
C PRO A 476 -18.99 -11.39 2.69
N LEU A 477 -19.97 -11.17 1.83
CA LEU A 477 -19.89 -10.33 0.63
C LEU A 477 -18.99 -10.91 -0.49
N PHE A 478 -18.56 -12.16 -0.37
CA PHE A 478 -17.69 -12.82 -1.33
C PHE A 478 -18.33 -12.93 -2.72
N GLY A 479 -17.71 -12.25 -3.71
CA GLY A 479 -18.20 -12.24 -5.09
C GLY A 479 -19.60 -11.68 -5.28
N MET A 480 -20.06 -10.84 -4.37
CA MET A 480 -21.42 -10.28 -4.40
C MET A 480 -21.65 -9.36 -5.61
N LYS A 481 -20.60 -8.67 -6.05
CA LYS A 481 -20.70 -7.65 -7.11
C LYS A 481 -19.86 -7.97 -8.33
N ASN A 482 -20.34 -7.49 -9.48
CA ASN A 482 -19.49 -7.43 -10.67
C ASN A 482 -18.47 -6.26 -10.58
N PRO A 483 -17.52 -6.17 -11.52
CA PRO A 483 -16.52 -5.10 -11.51
C PRO A 483 -17.10 -3.67 -11.59
N ASP A 484 -18.30 -3.48 -12.07
CA ASP A 484 -18.99 -2.20 -12.18
C ASP A 484 -19.96 -1.92 -11.01
N ALA A 485 -19.75 -2.60 -9.86
CA ALA A 485 -20.46 -2.42 -8.59
C ALA A 485 -21.93 -2.88 -8.59
N GLU A 486 -22.41 -3.52 -9.65
CA GLU A 486 -23.75 -4.12 -9.68
C GLU A 486 -23.75 -5.42 -8.85
N ILE A 487 -24.78 -5.62 -8.04
CA ILE A 487 -24.97 -6.84 -7.26
C ILE A 487 -25.46 -7.95 -8.21
N TYR A 488 -24.83 -9.11 -8.17
CA TYR A 488 -25.34 -10.28 -8.86
C TYR A 488 -26.70 -10.71 -8.28
N PRO A 489 -27.68 -11.10 -9.09
CA PRO A 489 -29.00 -11.52 -8.59
C PRO A 489 -28.94 -12.66 -7.56
N SER A 490 -27.96 -13.57 -7.70
CA SER A 490 -27.67 -14.64 -6.74
C SER A 490 -26.84 -14.20 -5.54
N ARG A 491 -26.49 -12.89 -5.42
CA ARG A 491 -25.61 -12.32 -4.41
C ARG A 491 -24.22 -12.99 -4.32
N ILE A 492 -23.89 -13.77 -5.32
CA ILE A 492 -22.57 -14.36 -5.56
C ILE A 492 -22.37 -14.46 -7.06
N GLU A 493 -21.15 -14.42 -7.54
CA GLU A 493 -20.88 -14.59 -8.97
C GLU A 493 -21.48 -15.93 -9.46
N PRO A 494 -22.30 -15.90 -10.52
CA PRO A 494 -23.19 -17.03 -10.86
C PRO A 494 -22.48 -18.35 -11.15
N MET A 495 -21.32 -18.34 -11.83
CA MET A 495 -20.56 -19.55 -12.12
C MET A 495 -20.00 -20.16 -10.83
N LEU A 496 -19.46 -19.31 -9.94
CA LEU A 496 -18.92 -19.76 -8.67
C LEU A 496 -19.99 -20.37 -7.79
N GLY A 497 -21.11 -19.68 -7.62
CA GLY A 497 -22.27 -20.18 -6.84
C GLY A 497 -22.80 -21.52 -7.37
N LYS A 498 -22.96 -21.62 -8.69
CA LYS A 498 -23.43 -22.87 -9.34
C LYS A 498 -22.47 -24.03 -9.14
N VAL A 499 -21.17 -23.83 -9.37
CA VAL A 499 -20.16 -24.91 -9.27
C VAL A 499 -19.99 -25.39 -7.84
N LEU A 500 -20.02 -24.48 -6.86
CA LEU A 500 -19.86 -24.82 -5.45
C LEU A 500 -21.19 -25.21 -4.76
N GLY A 501 -22.32 -25.07 -5.44
CA GLY A 501 -23.65 -25.30 -4.83
C GLY A 501 -23.96 -24.30 -3.71
N LEU A 502 -23.30 -23.13 -3.71
CA LEU A 502 -23.50 -22.09 -2.70
C LEU A 502 -24.63 -21.16 -3.11
N LYS A 503 -25.70 -21.17 -2.32
CA LYS A 503 -26.86 -20.30 -2.51
C LYS A 503 -26.99 -19.35 -1.34
N LEU A 504 -26.80 -18.07 -1.59
CA LEU A 504 -26.99 -16.99 -0.62
C LEU A 504 -28.44 -16.52 -0.66
N GLY A 505 -29.11 -16.55 0.46
CA GLY A 505 -30.47 -16.02 0.64
C GLY A 505 -30.45 -14.56 1.06
N GLU A 506 -31.07 -14.28 2.19
CA GLU A 506 -31.06 -12.96 2.79
C GLU A 506 -29.74 -12.67 3.51
N TYR A 507 -29.57 -11.45 3.93
CA TYR A 507 -28.51 -11.05 4.86
C TYR A 507 -29.10 -10.31 6.04
N ALA A 508 -28.33 -10.27 7.12
CA ALA A 508 -28.66 -9.47 8.29
C ALA A 508 -27.45 -8.68 8.76
N THR A 509 -27.70 -7.64 9.52
CA THR A 509 -26.64 -6.84 10.16
C THR A 509 -26.85 -6.81 11.65
N SER A 510 -25.78 -6.69 12.43
CA SER A 510 -25.89 -6.36 13.85
C SER A 510 -26.05 -4.85 14.04
N GLY A 511 -26.69 -4.45 15.16
CA GLY A 511 -26.66 -3.08 15.62
C GLY A 511 -25.26 -2.66 16.08
N ALA A 512 -25.07 -1.36 16.29
CA ALA A 512 -23.80 -0.85 16.82
C ALA A 512 -23.51 -1.46 18.20
N GLY A 513 -22.35 -2.14 18.32
CA GLY A 513 -21.95 -2.81 19.56
C GLY A 513 -22.63 -4.16 19.84
N GLU A 514 -23.58 -4.59 19.00
CA GLU A 514 -24.19 -5.91 19.13
C GLU A 514 -23.22 -7.00 18.63
N ASN A 515 -22.99 -8.01 19.47
CA ASN A 515 -22.26 -9.22 19.11
C ASN A 515 -23.20 -10.41 19.15
N ILE A 516 -22.97 -11.37 18.25
CA ILE A 516 -23.72 -12.64 18.19
C ILE A 516 -22.72 -13.76 18.38
N ASN A 517 -22.98 -14.61 19.36
CA ASN A 517 -22.12 -15.71 19.71
C ASN A 517 -22.32 -16.92 18.77
N PHE A 518 -21.20 -17.54 18.40
CA PHE A 518 -21.22 -18.80 17.66
C PHE A 518 -20.24 -19.80 18.28
N SER A 519 -20.45 -21.08 18.01
CA SER A 519 -19.63 -22.17 18.54
C SER A 519 -18.81 -22.83 17.44
N TRP A 520 -17.53 -23.05 17.71
CA TRP A 520 -16.61 -23.84 16.91
C TRP A 520 -15.77 -24.75 17.83
N GLU A 521 -15.78 -26.05 17.56
CA GLU A 521 -15.07 -27.09 18.38
C GLU A 521 -15.36 -26.95 19.89
N GLY A 522 -16.63 -26.68 20.26
CA GLY A 522 -17.06 -26.54 21.65
C GLY A 522 -16.71 -25.20 22.33
N LYS A 523 -15.98 -24.30 21.66
CA LYS A 523 -15.64 -22.96 22.15
C LYS A 523 -16.60 -21.93 21.59
N ILE A 524 -16.88 -20.89 22.38
CA ILE A 524 -17.74 -19.77 22.00
C ILE A 524 -16.89 -18.57 21.58
N PHE A 525 -17.26 -17.97 20.45
CA PHE A 525 -16.63 -16.79 19.87
C PHE A 525 -17.70 -15.77 19.51
N LYS A 526 -17.30 -14.49 19.43
CA LYS A 526 -18.17 -13.39 19.02
C LYS A 526 -18.02 -13.08 17.53
N SER A 527 -19.12 -12.64 16.95
CA SER A 527 -19.16 -12.10 15.60
C SER A 527 -20.06 -10.88 15.54
N SER A 528 -19.88 -10.04 14.54
CA SER A 528 -20.64 -8.80 14.39
C SER A 528 -20.72 -8.37 12.92
N LEU A 529 -21.33 -7.24 12.68
CA LEU A 529 -21.42 -6.48 11.44
C LEU A 529 -22.39 -7.07 10.43
N PHE A 530 -22.05 -8.18 9.77
CA PHE A 530 -22.79 -8.71 8.65
C PHE A 530 -22.90 -10.24 8.73
N PHE A 531 -24.07 -10.77 8.37
CA PHE A 531 -24.42 -12.17 8.45
C PHE A 531 -25.05 -12.60 7.13
N GLU A 532 -24.41 -13.55 6.43
CA GLU A 532 -24.97 -14.19 5.25
C GLU A 532 -25.87 -15.36 5.66
N LEU A 533 -27.11 -15.34 5.25
CA LEU A 533 -28.05 -16.42 5.49
C LEU A 533 -28.10 -17.34 4.26
N LEU A 534 -27.76 -18.60 4.45
CA LEU A 534 -27.77 -19.57 3.36
C LEU A 534 -29.21 -20.01 3.07
N GLU A 535 -29.59 -19.99 1.78
CA GLU A 535 -30.92 -20.38 1.32
C GLU A 535 -31.15 -21.89 1.45
N ASP A 536 -30.08 -22.70 1.19
CA ASP A 536 -30.12 -24.13 1.29
C ASP A 536 -28.83 -24.63 1.96
N THR A 537 -28.99 -25.35 3.05
CA THR A 537 -27.88 -25.94 3.82
C THR A 537 -27.77 -27.45 3.67
N ARG A 538 -28.65 -28.08 2.86
CA ARG A 538 -28.63 -29.54 2.63
C ARG A 538 -27.36 -29.94 1.90
N GLY A 539 -26.65 -30.93 2.48
CA GLY A 539 -25.37 -31.42 1.93
C GLY A 539 -24.16 -30.54 2.25
N LEU A 540 -24.34 -29.41 2.95
CA LEU A 540 -23.23 -28.58 3.43
C LEU A 540 -22.80 -29.04 4.84
N ALA A 541 -21.51 -29.12 5.06
CA ALA A 541 -20.95 -29.47 6.38
C ALA A 541 -20.73 -28.19 7.21
N PRO A 542 -21.52 -27.94 8.26
CA PRO A 542 -21.29 -26.81 9.13
C PRO A 542 -20.03 -27.03 9.98
N LEU A 543 -19.06 -26.14 9.85
CA LEU A 543 -17.86 -26.10 10.70
C LEU A 543 -18.12 -25.39 12.02
N ALA A 544 -18.96 -24.35 11.99
CA ALA A 544 -19.37 -23.56 13.15
C ALA A 544 -20.86 -23.21 13.05
N LYS A 545 -21.52 -23.01 14.20
CA LYS A 545 -22.95 -22.67 14.28
C LYS A 545 -23.17 -21.50 15.26
N PHE A 546 -24.11 -20.64 14.96
CA PHE A 546 -24.57 -19.64 15.90
C PHE A 546 -25.16 -20.30 17.15
N ALA A 547 -24.71 -19.88 18.31
CA ALA A 547 -25.02 -20.50 19.59
C ALA A 547 -26.31 -19.95 20.22
N GLU A 548 -26.68 -18.72 19.88
CA GLU A 548 -27.79 -18.00 20.51
C GLU A 548 -28.47 -17.01 19.57
N GLY A 549 -29.50 -16.34 20.10
CA GLY A 549 -30.21 -15.26 19.42
C GLY A 549 -31.00 -15.74 18.19
N ARG A 550 -31.30 -14.78 17.33
CA ARG A 550 -32.14 -14.98 16.11
C ARG A 550 -31.54 -15.89 15.06
N PHE A 551 -30.24 -16.19 15.15
CA PHE A 551 -29.54 -17.06 14.21
C PHE A 551 -29.17 -18.43 14.83
N LYS A 552 -29.61 -18.75 16.06
CA LYS A 552 -29.28 -20.00 16.74
C LYS A 552 -29.45 -21.23 15.84
N GLY A 553 -28.40 -22.04 15.75
CA GLY A 553 -28.38 -23.27 14.96
C GLY A 553 -28.04 -23.10 13.49
N LEU A 554 -28.12 -21.88 12.92
CA LEU A 554 -27.67 -21.60 11.56
C LEU A 554 -26.14 -21.70 11.46
N PRO A 555 -25.61 -22.05 10.27
CA PRO A 555 -24.15 -22.10 10.06
C PRO A 555 -23.49 -20.71 10.21
N ALA A 556 -22.46 -20.63 11.03
CA ALA A 556 -21.54 -19.49 11.10
C ALA A 556 -20.29 -19.70 10.22
N ALA A 557 -20.00 -20.96 9.87
CA ALA A 557 -19.01 -21.35 8.89
C ALA A 557 -19.41 -22.70 8.25
N ILE A 558 -19.11 -22.85 6.95
CA ILE A 558 -19.34 -24.11 6.21
C ILE A 558 -18.10 -24.53 5.44
N GLU A 559 -17.98 -25.82 5.14
CA GLU A 559 -16.97 -26.36 4.22
C GLU A 559 -17.66 -26.93 2.98
N ILE A 560 -17.13 -26.59 1.81
CA ILE A 560 -17.56 -27.12 0.51
C ILE A 560 -16.34 -27.74 -0.18
N LYS A 561 -16.37 -29.05 -0.44
CA LYS A 561 -15.33 -29.75 -1.18
C LYS A 561 -15.52 -29.55 -2.69
N HIS A 562 -14.42 -29.28 -3.40
CA HIS A 562 -14.40 -29.19 -4.85
C HIS A 562 -13.09 -29.76 -5.40
N GLY A 563 -13.15 -30.86 -6.14
CA GLY A 563 -11.97 -31.58 -6.59
C GLY A 563 -11.14 -32.10 -5.39
N LYS A 564 -9.85 -31.75 -5.37
CA LYS A 564 -8.92 -32.15 -4.30
C LYS A 564 -8.87 -31.17 -3.12
N GLY A 565 -9.46 -29.98 -3.25
CA GLY A 565 -9.45 -28.92 -2.25
C GLY A 565 -10.83 -28.55 -1.73
N ARG A 566 -10.93 -27.38 -1.14
CA ARG A 566 -12.15 -26.92 -0.46
C ARG A 566 -12.27 -25.40 -0.40
N LEU A 567 -13.51 -24.94 -0.37
CA LEU A 567 -13.88 -23.61 0.12
C LEU A 567 -14.31 -23.74 1.59
N ILE A 568 -13.81 -22.88 2.44
CA ILE A 568 -14.38 -22.58 3.76
C ILE A 568 -15.03 -21.20 3.65
N PHE A 569 -16.33 -21.13 3.86
CA PHE A 569 -17.08 -19.90 3.80
C PHE A 569 -17.55 -19.51 5.20
N LEU A 570 -17.02 -18.38 5.70
CA LEU A 570 -17.48 -17.77 6.95
C LEU A 570 -18.70 -16.91 6.61
N THR A 571 -19.81 -17.13 7.28
CA THR A 571 -21.06 -16.40 7.03
C THR A 571 -21.17 -15.11 7.85
N THR A 572 -20.14 -14.80 8.62
CA THR A 572 -20.07 -13.61 9.49
C THR A 572 -18.63 -13.13 9.63
N PHE A 573 -18.41 -11.98 10.26
CA PHE A 573 -17.09 -11.45 10.61
C PHE A 573 -16.79 -11.76 12.08
N PRO A 574 -15.95 -12.80 12.36
CA PRO A 574 -15.53 -13.14 13.71
C PRO A 574 -14.59 -12.10 14.32
N GLU A 575 -14.49 -12.12 15.65
CA GLU A 575 -13.46 -11.42 16.40
C GLU A 575 -12.06 -12.04 16.18
N GLU A 576 -10.99 -11.30 16.52
CA GLU A 576 -9.59 -11.73 16.33
C GLU A 576 -9.27 -13.08 17.02
N SER A 577 -9.82 -13.31 18.21
CA SER A 577 -9.61 -14.56 18.98
C SER A 577 -10.01 -15.82 18.21
N PHE A 578 -11.05 -15.74 17.39
CA PHE A 578 -11.44 -16.85 16.51
C PHE A 578 -10.36 -17.10 15.44
N TYR A 579 -9.89 -16.07 14.75
CA TYR A 579 -8.85 -16.23 13.74
C TYR A 579 -7.57 -16.82 14.34
N SER A 580 -7.21 -16.40 15.54
CA SER A 580 -6.04 -16.92 16.27
C SER A 580 -6.14 -18.40 16.64
N ALA A 581 -7.36 -18.91 16.81
CA ALA A 581 -7.60 -20.34 17.06
C ALA A 581 -7.83 -21.14 15.77
N PHE A 582 -8.65 -20.60 14.87
CA PHE A 582 -9.13 -21.28 13.67
C PHE A 582 -8.07 -21.46 12.58
N LEU A 583 -7.33 -20.37 12.27
CA LEU A 583 -6.37 -20.39 11.16
C LEU A 583 -5.24 -21.42 11.38
N PRO A 584 -4.58 -21.49 12.56
CA PRO A 584 -3.59 -22.54 12.83
C PRO A 584 -4.14 -23.96 12.67
N ALA A 585 -5.38 -24.21 13.12
CA ALA A 585 -6.01 -25.52 12.96
C ALA A 585 -6.23 -25.90 11.47
N ILE A 586 -6.57 -24.93 10.63
CA ILE A 586 -6.66 -25.14 9.18
C ILE A 586 -5.27 -25.32 8.56
N PHE A 587 -4.28 -24.52 8.95
CA PHE A 587 -2.91 -24.62 8.43
C PHE A 587 -2.29 -25.99 8.70
N ALA A 588 -2.44 -26.51 9.92
CA ALA A 588 -1.97 -27.84 10.29
C ALA A 588 -2.59 -28.93 9.38
N LYS A 589 -3.92 -28.84 9.11
CA LYS A 589 -4.63 -29.79 8.22
C LYS A 589 -4.17 -29.70 6.76
N THR A 590 -3.49 -28.63 6.36
CA THR A 590 -3.00 -28.40 4.98
C THR A 590 -1.49 -28.62 4.85
N GLY A 591 -0.80 -29.00 5.91
CA GLY A 591 0.64 -29.20 5.93
C GLY A 591 1.44 -27.90 5.86
N VAL A 592 0.87 -26.78 6.31
CA VAL A 592 1.61 -25.54 6.55
C VAL A 592 2.05 -25.52 8.00
N ASN A 593 3.35 -25.42 8.22
CA ASN A 593 3.94 -25.41 9.56
C ASN A 593 4.35 -23.99 9.96
N PRO A 594 4.31 -23.65 11.26
CA PRO A 594 4.89 -22.40 11.75
C PRO A 594 6.42 -22.43 11.58
N ILE A 595 7.04 -21.28 11.43
CA ILE A 595 8.51 -21.16 11.33
C ILE A 595 9.13 -21.22 12.72
N ILE A 596 8.41 -20.69 13.69
CA ILE A 596 8.78 -20.73 15.11
C ILE A 596 7.77 -21.65 15.77
N PRO A 597 8.24 -22.78 16.34
CA PRO A 597 7.36 -23.75 17.00
C PRO A 597 6.67 -23.17 18.22
#